data_fa1002632e44689dfbd401e23708fec9
#
_entry.id   fa1002632e44689dfbd401e23708fec9
#
_cell.length_a   1.000
_cell.length_b   1.000
_cell.length_c   1.000
_cell.angle_alpha   90.00
_cell.angle_beta   90.00
_cell.angle_gamma   90.00
#
_symmetry.space_group_name_H-M   'P 1'
#
loop_
_entity.id
_entity.type
_entity.pdbx_description
1 polymer ?
#
loop_
_entity_poly.entity_id
_entity_poly.type
_entity_poly.pdbx_seq_one_letter_code
_entity_poly.pdbx_strand_id
1 'polypeptide(L)'
;MHERQRLVYRRQFGNLHSRFVSSGASETKAVGGRLSFLTAIRSFRLPTPKLTIRLAVAVKTQESRIPFNYKEFIMEESSNKSHHEPWNKGKLVGQKAPFKLKDIWAIRVRLQLEHRVRELAMFDLGLDSKLRACDLVKLKVRDICHGDRVAARAIIMQQKTSRPVQFEITEPTREAVSTWIKDAQLRSEDFLFPSRIHHSPHLGTRQYARIVDGWVEQIGLDPAAYGTHSMRRTKASLIYRRTKNLRAVQLLLGHAKIESTVRYLGIEVDDALEIAEQTEI
;
A
#
# COMPACT_ATOMS: atom_id res chain seq x y z
N MET A 1 -27.96 16.01 17.73
CA MET A 1 -27.22 14.94 16.95
C MET A 1 -28.11 13.81 16.42
N HIS A 2 -29.33 13.62 16.88
CA HIS A 2 -30.21 12.51 16.48
C HIS A 2 -31.01 12.69 15.16
N GLU A 3 -31.28 13.92 14.74
CA GLU A 3 -32.10 14.13 13.52
C GLU A 3 -31.37 13.96 12.20
N ARG A 4 -30.07 14.27 12.14
CA ARG A 4 -29.29 14.08 10.91
C ARG A 4 -29.07 12.60 10.55
N GLN A 5 -29.00 11.72 11.51
CA GLN A 5 -28.89 10.28 11.27
C GLN A 5 -30.19 9.65 10.78
N ARG A 6 -31.34 10.16 11.19
CA ARG A 6 -32.66 9.69 10.70
C ARG A 6 -32.92 10.06 9.24
N LEU A 7 -32.42 11.19 8.77
CA LEU A 7 -32.57 11.63 7.36
C LEU A 7 -31.68 10.85 6.40
N VAL A 8 -30.48 10.44 6.82
CA VAL A 8 -29.61 9.59 6.02
C VAL A 8 -30.19 8.17 5.90
N TYR A 9 -30.78 7.68 6.97
CA TYR A 9 -31.41 6.35 6.97
C TYR A 9 -32.65 6.29 6.04
N ARG A 10 -33.46 7.35 6.03
CA ARG A 10 -34.64 7.45 5.14
C ARG A 10 -34.28 7.57 3.65
N ARG A 11 -33.14 8.19 3.32
CA ARG A 11 -32.67 8.35 1.94
C ARG A 11 -32.03 7.07 1.37
N GLN A 12 -31.40 6.26 2.18
CA GLN A 12 -30.79 5.00 1.71
C GLN A 12 -31.76 3.82 1.61
N PHE A 13 -32.86 3.82 2.38
CA PHE A 13 -33.77 2.68 2.45
C PHE A 13 -35.19 2.96 1.96
N GLY A 14 -35.53 4.19 1.65
CA GLY A 14 -36.86 4.58 1.12
C GLY A 14 -37.19 3.96 -0.24
N ASN A 15 -36.19 3.58 -1.02
CA ASN A 15 -36.37 2.94 -2.34
C ASN A 15 -36.51 1.40 -2.27
N LEU A 16 -36.32 0.80 -1.10
CA LEU A 16 -36.48 -0.65 -0.94
C LEU A 16 -37.94 -1.05 -0.72
N HIS A 17 -38.75 -0.14 -0.17
CA HIS A 17 -40.17 -0.44 0.13
C HIS A 17 -41.06 -0.48 -1.12
N SER A 18 -40.73 0.33 -2.14
CA SER A 18 -41.51 0.36 -3.40
C SER A 18 -41.20 -0.80 -4.35
N ARG A 19 -40.08 -1.49 -4.18
CA ARG A 19 -39.74 -2.68 -4.97
C ARG A 19 -40.24 -4.00 -4.37
N PHE A 20 -40.76 -3.96 -3.12
CA PHE A 20 -41.24 -5.15 -2.43
C PHE A 20 -42.72 -5.51 -2.75
N VAL A 21 -43.47 -4.56 -3.32
CA VAL A 21 -44.93 -4.75 -3.59
C VAL A 21 -45.21 -5.33 -4.96
N SER A 22 -44.22 -5.48 -5.87
CA SER A 22 -44.45 -5.85 -7.27
C SER A 22 -43.97 -7.25 -7.68
N SER A 23 -43.53 -8.12 -6.79
CA SER A 23 -43.16 -9.49 -7.17
C SER A 23 -44.05 -10.54 -6.46
N GLY A 24 -45.04 -10.94 -7.19
CA GLY A 24 -45.96 -12.08 -7.16
C GLY A 24 -46.01 -12.99 -5.94
N ALA A 25 -47.15 -12.96 -5.28
CA ALA A 25 -47.58 -14.03 -4.40
C ALA A 25 -47.94 -15.25 -5.26
N SER A 26 -47.27 -16.37 -5.07
CA SER A 26 -47.72 -17.66 -5.57
C SER A 26 -48.69 -18.28 -4.55
N GLU A 27 -49.91 -18.50 -4.99
CA GLU A 27 -50.97 -19.20 -4.24
C GLU A 27 -50.53 -20.62 -3.87
N THR A 28 -50.62 -20.96 -2.61
CA THR A 28 -50.54 -22.34 -2.14
C THR A 28 -51.94 -22.80 -1.78
N LYS A 29 -52.46 -23.82 -2.52
CA LYS A 29 -53.67 -24.54 -2.22
C LYS A 29 -53.54 -25.31 -0.90
N ALA A 30 -54.50 -25.13 0.00
CA ALA A 30 -54.62 -25.87 1.23
C ALA A 30 -55.17 -27.28 0.96
N VAL A 31 -54.45 -28.30 1.43
CA VAL A 31 -54.95 -29.66 1.58
C VAL A 31 -54.60 -30.13 2.99
N GLY A 32 -55.63 -30.39 3.77
CA GLY A 32 -55.69 -31.27 4.95
C GLY A 32 -54.66 -31.09 6.05
N GLY A 33 -54.98 -30.29 7.06
CA GLY A 33 -54.75 -30.54 8.47
C GLY A 33 -53.36 -30.99 8.93
N ARG A 34 -52.30 -30.20 8.74
CA ARG A 34 -51.14 -30.06 9.62
C ARG A 34 -50.22 -28.99 9.04
N LEU A 35 -50.11 -27.84 9.70
CA LEU A 35 -49.19 -26.79 9.30
C LEU A 35 -47.75 -27.20 9.72
N SER A 36 -46.92 -27.52 8.74
CA SER A 36 -45.48 -27.60 8.92
C SER A 36 -44.88 -26.23 8.64
N PHE A 37 -44.09 -25.71 9.57
CA PHE A 37 -43.39 -24.44 9.42
C PHE A 37 -42.22 -24.58 8.43
N LEU A 38 -42.32 -23.95 7.28
CA LEU A 38 -41.22 -23.79 6.33
C LEU A 38 -40.56 -22.44 6.59
N THR A 39 -39.35 -22.48 7.16
CA THR A 39 -38.50 -21.31 7.29
C THR A 39 -37.76 -21.08 5.97
N ALA A 40 -38.19 -20.08 5.21
CA ALA A 40 -37.52 -19.73 3.97
C ALA A 40 -36.34 -18.74 4.31
N ILE A 41 -35.13 -19.23 4.21
CA ILE A 41 -33.93 -18.40 4.32
C ILE A 41 -33.56 -17.92 2.91
N ARG A 42 -33.74 -16.64 2.64
CA ARG A 42 -33.23 -16.03 1.39
C ARG A 42 -31.93 -15.27 1.66
N SER A 43 -30.89 -15.66 0.99
CA SER A 43 -29.59 -14.97 1.03
C SER A 43 -29.53 -13.92 -0.09
N PHE A 44 -29.30 -12.67 0.26
CA PHE A 44 -29.04 -11.59 -0.70
C PHE A 44 -27.54 -11.27 -0.74
N ARG A 45 -26.97 -11.31 -1.93
CA ARG A 45 -25.60 -10.86 -2.16
C ARG A 45 -25.65 -9.41 -2.62
N LEU A 46 -25.10 -8.50 -1.80
CA LEU A 46 -24.90 -7.11 -2.19
C LEU A 46 -23.59 -6.97 -3.01
N PRO A 47 -23.48 -5.99 -3.90
CA PRO A 47 -22.33 -5.83 -4.80
C PRO A 47 -21.03 -5.43 -4.13
N THR A 48 -20.97 -5.33 -2.83
CA THR A 48 -19.73 -5.11 -2.07
C THR A 48 -19.30 -6.42 -1.39
N PRO A 49 -18.06 -6.86 -1.54
CA PRO A 49 -17.64 -8.24 -1.24
C PRO A 49 -17.48 -8.58 0.25
N LYS A 50 -18.11 -7.88 1.19
CA LYS A 50 -17.85 -8.11 2.63
C LYS A 50 -19.06 -8.10 3.57
N LEU A 51 -20.30 -8.00 3.07
CA LEU A 51 -21.46 -8.04 3.98
C LEU A 51 -22.56 -8.95 3.44
N THR A 52 -22.73 -10.10 4.05
CA THR A 52 -23.87 -10.97 3.82
C THR A 52 -24.85 -10.77 4.98
N ILE A 53 -25.97 -10.08 4.73
CA ILE A 53 -27.03 -9.90 5.72
C ILE A 53 -28.03 -11.05 5.52
N ARG A 54 -28.21 -11.88 6.53
CA ARG A 54 -29.28 -12.87 6.59
C ARG A 54 -30.48 -12.25 7.30
N LEU A 55 -31.56 -12.01 6.56
CA LEU A 55 -32.82 -11.52 7.10
C LEU A 55 -33.77 -12.72 7.28
N ALA A 56 -34.09 -13.05 8.51
CA ALA A 56 -35.15 -14.00 8.81
C ALA A 56 -36.47 -13.22 9.00
N VAL A 57 -37.45 -13.45 8.13
CA VAL A 57 -38.77 -12.87 8.26
C VAL A 57 -39.67 -13.90 8.94
N ALA A 58 -40.01 -13.66 10.20
CA ALA A 58 -41.00 -14.42 10.91
C ALA A 58 -42.40 -13.85 10.63
N VAL A 59 -43.29 -14.63 9.98
CA VAL A 59 -44.68 -14.29 9.81
C VAL A 59 -45.44 -14.74 11.07
N LYS A 60 -46.00 -13.78 11.78
CA LYS A 60 -46.72 -13.99 13.03
C LYS A 60 -48.19 -14.37 12.73
N THR A 61 -48.60 -15.59 13.04
CA THR A 61 -49.99 -15.91 13.22
C THR A 61 -50.43 -15.60 14.66
N GLN A 62 -51.64 -15.13 14.81
CA GLN A 62 -52.23 -14.45 15.94
C GLN A 62 -52.57 -15.41 17.08
N GLU A 63 -51.59 -15.98 17.78
CA GLU A 63 -51.82 -16.64 19.07
C GLU A 63 -50.51 -17.20 19.63
N SER A 64 -49.74 -16.34 20.25
CA SER A 64 -48.90 -16.67 21.44
C SER A 64 -48.04 -15.48 21.81
N ARG A 65 -48.30 -14.94 23.00
CA ARG A 65 -47.48 -13.90 23.62
C ARG A 65 -46.17 -14.52 24.15
N ILE A 66 -45.14 -14.59 23.32
CA ILE A 66 -43.79 -14.81 23.79
C ILE A 66 -43.04 -13.47 23.60
N PRO A 67 -42.49 -12.87 24.65
CA PRO A 67 -41.75 -11.64 24.50
C PRO A 67 -40.47 -11.90 23.73
N PHE A 68 -40.39 -11.34 22.52
CA PHE A 68 -39.20 -11.42 21.68
C PHE A 68 -38.12 -10.50 22.29
N ASN A 69 -37.10 -11.09 22.86
CA ASN A 69 -35.97 -10.35 23.43
C ASN A 69 -35.03 -9.91 22.30
N TYR A 70 -35.19 -8.65 21.89
CA TYR A 70 -34.41 -8.04 20.82
C TYR A 70 -32.90 -7.98 21.11
N LYS A 71 -32.48 -8.08 22.37
CA LYS A 71 -31.06 -8.01 22.76
C LYS A 71 -30.26 -9.29 22.46
N GLU A 72 -30.92 -10.45 22.41
CA GLU A 72 -30.21 -11.71 22.11
C GLU A 72 -29.95 -11.94 20.61
N PHE A 73 -30.67 -11.21 19.74
CA PHE A 73 -30.55 -11.43 18.29
C PHE A 73 -29.40 -10.61 17.62
N ILE A 74 -28.76 -9.71 18.36
CA ILE A 74 -27.71 -8.83 17.79
C ILE A 74 -26.29 -9.38 18.02
N MET A 75 -26.12 -10.42 18.80
CA MET A 75 -24.80 -10.87 19.27
C MET A 75 -24.30 -12.19 18.68
N GLU A 76 -24.83 -12.70 17.59
CA GLU A 76 -24.10 -13.65 16.75
C GLU A 76 -23.51 -12.94 15.54
N GLU A 77 -22.67 -11.95 15.79
CA GLU A 77 -21.61 -11.59 14.87
C GLU A 77 -20.63 -12.77 14.83
N SER A 78 -20.82 -13.67 13.90
CA SER A 78 -19.80 -14.65 13.56
C SER A 78 -18.56 -13.85 13.12
N SER A 79 -17.70 -13.58 14.07
CA SER A 79 -16.34 -13.11 13.84
C SER A 79 -15.51 -14.20 13.16
N ASN A 80 -15.96 -14.63 11.98
CA ASN A 80 -15.09 -15.31 11.05
C ASN A 80 -14.25 -14.25 10.34
N LYS A 81 -13.53 -13.42 11.12
CA LYS A 81 -12.29 -12.84 10.66
C LYS A 81 -11.41 -14.05 10.40
N SER A 82 -11.32 -14.48 9.15
CA SER A 82 -10.19 -15.27 8.72
C SER A 82 -8.97 -14.47 9.16
N HIS A 83 -8.40 -14.88 10.27
CA HIS A 83 -7.15 -14.35 10.79
C HIS A 83 -6.13 -14.75 9.73
N HIS A 84 -5.92 -13.86 8.75
CA HIS A 84 -4.88 -14.07 7.77
C HIS A 84 -3.58 -13.99 8.57
N GLU A 85 -3.09 -15.16 8.97
CA GLU A 85 -1.82 -15.26 9.65
C GLU A 85 -0.77 -14.53 8.83
N PRO A 86 -0.05 -13.56 9.41
CA PRO A 86 1.00 -12.87 8.66
C PRO A 86 1.98 -13.93 8.14
N TRP A 87 2.32 -13.88 6.86
CA TRP A 87 3.25 -14.81 6.20
C TRP A 87 4.61 -14.92 6.91
N ASN A 88 4.92 -13.95 7.76
CA ASN A 88 6.15 -13.86 8.53
C ASN A 88 5.95 -14.15 10.04
N LYS A 89 4.82 -14.72 10.47
CA LYS A 89 4.60 -15.09 11.87
C LYS A 89 5.68 -16.04 12.33
N GLY A 90 6.36 -15.70 13.43
CA GLY A 90 7.47 -16.49 13.99
C GLY A 90 8.80 -16.40 13.21
N LYS A 91 8.87 -15.63 12.13
CA LYS A 91 10.13 -15.37 11.42
C LYS A 91 10.66 -14.00 11.82
N LEU A 92 11.83 -13.95 12.44
CA LEU A 92 12.62 -12.72 12.54
C LEU A 92 13.10 -12.36 11.11
N VAL A 93 12.28 -11.60 10.39
CA VAL A 93 12.72 -11.03 9.12
C VAL A 93 13.65 -9.89 9.48
N GLY A 94 14.94 -10.13 9.41
CA GLY A 94 15.97 -9.12 9.59
C GLY A 94 15.75 -7.92 8.65
N GLN A 95 16.38 -6.80 8.98
CA GLN A 95 16.30 -5.62 8.12
C GLN A 95 16.95 -5.95 6.77
N LYS A 96 16.26 -5.63 5.66
CA LYS A 96 16.82 -5.80 4.31
C LYS A 96 18.13 -5.05 4.15
N ALA A 97 19.17 -5.71 3.65
CA ALA A 97 20.49 -5.13 3.49
C ALA A 97 20.50 -3.95 2.47
N PRO A 98 21.30 -2.90 2.67
CA PRO A 98 21.56 -1.91 1.63
C PRO A 98 22.42 -2.52 0.52
N PHE A 99 22.25 -2.06 -0.72
CA PHE A 99 23.12 -2.45 -1.84
C PHE A 99 24.55 -1.91 -1.65
N LYS A 100 25.53 -2.70 -2.04
CA LYS A 100 26.92 -2.25 -2.17
C LYS A 100 27.09 -1.47 -3.46
N LEU A 101 28.12 -0.63 -3.55
CA LEU A 101 28.38 0.15 -4.76
C LEU A 101 28.51 -0.72 -6.02
N LYS A 102 29.18 -1.87 -5.92
CA LYS A 102 29.31 -2.83 -7.02
C LYS A 102 27.95 -3.37 -7.50
N ASP A 103 27.00 -3.59 -6.57
CA ASP A 103 25.69 -4.10 -6.90
C ASP A 103 24.84 -3.04 -7.63
N ILE A 104 24.96 -1.77 -7.20
CA ILE A 104 24.34 -0.63 -7.87
C ILE A 104 24.83 -0.53 -9.32
N TRP A 105 26.14 -0.60 -9.52
CA TRP A 105 26.74 -0.55 -10.86
C TRP A 105 26.30 -1.74 -11.71
N ALA A 106 26.28 -2.95 -11.16
CA ALA A 106 25.88 -4.15 -11.87
C ALA A 106 24.43 -4.06 -12.38
N ILE A 107 23.49 -3.61 -11.53
CA ILE A 107 22.08 -3.40 -11.91
C ILE A 107 21.98 -2.31 -12.98
N ARG A 108 22.61 -1.15 -12.77
CA ARG A 108 22.55 -0.01 -13.68
C ARG A 108 23.05 -0.36 -15.08
N VAL A 109 24.24 -0.94 -15.17
CA VAL A 109 24.84 -1.33 -16.45
C VAL A 109 23.97 -2.34 -17.17
N ARG A 110 23.43 -3.34 -16.45
CA ARG A 110 22.54 -4.33 -17.06
C ARG A 110 21.27 -3.68 -17.63
N LEU A 111 20.61 -2.80 -16.87
CA LEU A 111 19.43 -2.09 -17.33
C LEU A 111 19.72 -1.21 -18.56
N GLN A 112 20.92 -0.62 -18.64
CA GLN A 112 21.37 0.16 -19.80
C GLN A 112 21.58 -0.73 -21.03
N LEU A 113 22.30 -1.85 -20.87
CA LEU A 113 22.57 -2.79 -21.96
C LEU A 113 21.29 -3.46 -22.50
N GLU A 114 20.33 -3.72 -21.63
CA GLU A 114 19.03 -4.30 -21.99
C GLU A 114 18.02 -3.24 -22.48
N HIS A 115 18.41 -1.96 -22.60
CA HIS A 115 17.55 -0.84 -22.98
C HIS A 115 16.26 -0.73 -22.16
N ARG A 116 16.30 -1.10 -20.87
CA ARG A 116 15.14 -1.06 -19.96
C ARG A 116 14.99 0.35 -19.37
N VAL A 117 14.73 1.33 -20.22
CA VAL A 117 14.72 2.77 -19.90
C VAL A 117 13.84 3.08 -18.69
N ARG A 118 12.60 2.55 -18.66
CA ARG A 118 11.67 2.73 -17.53
C ARG A 118 12.25 2.24 -16.22
N GLU A 119 12.87 1.09 -16.22
CA GLU A 119 13.39 0.45 -15.02
C GLU A 119 14.67 1.12 -14.55
N LEU A 120 15.50 1.60 -15.48
CA LEU A 120 16.67 2.41 -15.16
C LEU A 120 16.25 3.71 -14.45
N ALA A 121 15.26 4.42 -15.00
CA ALA A 121 14.71 5.62 -14.36
C ALA A 121 14.14 5.32 -12.96
N MET A 122 13.43 4.20 -12.81
CA MET A 122 12.85 3.77 -11.53
C MET A 122 13.92 3.38 -10.51
N PHE A 123 14.97 2.69 -10.94
CA PHE A 123 16.09 2.27 -10.10
C PHE A 123 16.87 3.49 -9.58
N ASP A 124 17.31 4.36 -10.48
CA ASP A 124 18.11 5.53 -10.13
C ASP A 124 17.30 6.51 -9.26
N LEU A 125 16.06 6.80 -9.62
CA LEU A 125 15.19 7.67 -8.83
C LEU A 125 14.86 7.05 -7.45
N GLY A 126 14.69 5.73 -7.38
CA GLY A 126 14.47 5.03 -6.13
C GLY A 126 15.64 5.15 -5.15
N LEU A 127 16.87 5.12 -5.66
CA LEU A 127 18.08 5.34 -4.88
C LEU A 127 18.23 6.81 -4.44
N ASP A 128 18.09 7.74 -5.39
CA ASP A 128 18.30 9.17 -5.12
C ASP A 128 17.25 9.74 -4.17
N SER A 129 15.98 9.44 -4.42
CA SER A 129 14.89 10.00 -3.62
C SER A 129 14.79 9.42 -2.21
N LYS A 130 15.31 8.23 -1.99
CA LYS A 130 15.16 7.54 -0.70
C LYS A 130 13.70 7.40 -0.25
N LEU A 131 12.75 7.43 -1.20
CA LEU A 131 11.32 7.35 -0.93
C LEU A 131 10.89 5.94 -0.52
N ARG A 132 9.78 5.86 0.19
CA ARG A 132 9.11 4.57 0.38
C ARG A 132 8.49 4.09 -0.93
N ALA A 133 8.35 2.80 -1.09
CA ALA A 133 7.73 2.21 -2.29
C ALA A 133 6.35 2.86 -2.61
N CYS A 134 5.52 3.09 -1.59
CA CYS A 134 4.22 3.72 -1.76
C CYS A 134 4.29 5.17 -2.27
N ASP A 135 5.33 5.90 -1.90
CA ASP A 135 5.53 7.28 -2.34
C ASP A 135 6.12 7.30 -3.76
N LEU A 136 7.12 6.46 -4.03
CA LEU A 136 7.77 6.38 -5.35
C LEU A 136 6.80 6.01 -6.48
N VAL A 137 5.96 4.99 -6.27
CA VAL A 137 5.04 4.51 -7.32
C VAL A 137 3.89 5.48 -7.62
N LYS A 138 3.66 6.45 -6.75
CA LYS A 138 2.61 7.47 -6.92
C LYS A 138 3.14 8.83 -7.38
N LEU A 139 4.43 8.95 -7.64
CA LEU A 139 4.98 10.17 -8.21
C LEU A 139 4.31 10.49 -9.55
N LYS A 140 3.97 11.74 -9.73
CA LYS A 140 3.57 12.31 -11.01
C LYS A 140 4.74 13.03 -11.66
N VAL A 141 4.69 13.21 -12.96
CA VAL A 141 5.71 13.95 -13.70
C VAL A 141 5.89 15.35 -13.11
N ARG A 142 4.81 16.07 -12.80
CA ARG A 142 4.82 17.41 -12.20
C ARG A 142 5.51 17.49 -10.83
N ASP A 143 5.58 16.37 -10.09
CA ASP A 143 6.17 16.36 -8.75
C ASP A 143 7.70 16.48 -8.80
N ILE A 144 8.29 16.18 -9.96
CA ILE A 144 9.75 16.17 -10.19
C ILE A 144 10.20 17.01 -11.37
N CYS A 145 9.28 17.57 -12.15
CA CYS A 145 9.59 18.40 -13.30
C CYS A 145 9.14 19.85 -13.10
N HIS A 146 9.91 20.78 -13.64
CA HIS A 146 9.53 22.18 -13.86
C HIS A 146 9.48 22.44 -15.36
N GLY A 147 8.28 22.58 -15.92
CA GLY A 147 8.08 22.54 -17.35
C GLY A 147 8.53 21.20 -17.92
N ASP A 148 9.33 21.24 -18.98
CA ASP A 148 9.83 20.03 -19.66
C ASP A 148 11.13 19.46 -19.10
N ARG A 149 11.62 20.00 -17.98
CA ARG A 149 12.90 19.59 -17.40
C ARG A 149 12.72 18.96 -16.04
N VAL A 150 13.41 17.84 -15.84
CA VAL A 150 13.52 17.21 -14.50
C VAL A 150 14.34 18.11 -13.60
N ALA A 151 13.79 18.45 -12.43
CA ALA A 151 14.41 19.34 -11.46
C ALA A 151 15.59 18.65 -10.74
N ALA A 152 16.57 19.45 -10.31
CA ALA A 152 17.68 18.94 -9.49
C ALA A 152 17.25 18.54 -8.06
N ARG A 153 16.12 19.07 -7.59
CA ARG A 153 15.52 18.76 -6.28
C ARG A 153 14.01 18.74 -6.42
N ALA A 154 13.37 17.87 -5.63
CA ALA A 154 11.92 17.78 -5.56
C ALA A 154 11.46 17.68 -4.10
N ILE A 155 10.22 18.11 -3.86
CA ILE A 155 9.56 18.02 -2.55
C ILE A 155 8.26 17.27 -2.75
N ILE A 156 8.04 16.23 -1.95
CA ILE A 156 6.77 15.50 -1.94
C ILE A 156 6.22 15.35 -0.53
N MET A 157 4.91 15.20 -0.42
CA MET A 157 4.25 14.84 0.82
C MET A 157 4.22 13.32 0.98
N GLN A 158 4.89 12.79 2.00
CA GLN A 158 4.90 11.34 2.28
C GLN A 158 3.52 10.86 2.73
N GLN A 159 3.00 9.79 2.13
CA GLN A 159 1.67 9.26 2.45
C GLN A 159 1.55 8.74 3.88
N LYS A 160 2.58 8.03 4.37
CA LYS A 160 2.52 7.40 5.69
C LYS A 160 2.62 8.39 6.85
N THR A 161 3.33 9.50 6.67
CA THR A 161 3.67 10.44 7.75
C THR A 161 3.05 11.81 7.57
N SER A 162 2.45 12.08 6.39
CA SER A 162 1.92 13.39 5.99
C SER A 162 2.94 14.53 6.21
N ARG A 163 4.23 14.23 5.99
CA ARG A 163 5.32 15.19 6.12
C ARG A 163 5.99 15.44 4.78
N PRO A 164 6.36 16.70 4.49
CA PRO A 164 7.13 17.00 3.31
C PRO A 164 8.54 16.41 3.45
N VAL A 165 9.04 15.84 2.36
CA VAL A 165 10.43 15.38 2.23
C VAL A 165 11.00 15.95 0.96
N GLN A 166 12.15 16.56 1.09
CA GLN A 166 12.94 17.05 -0.03
C GLN A 166 14.05 16.06 -0.37
N PHE A 167 14.26 15.83 -1.64
CA PHE A 167 15.33 14.98 -2.13
C PHE A 167 16.00 15.57 -3.36
N GLU A 168 17.24 15.19 -3.55
CA GLU A 168 18.03 15.52 -4.74
C GLU A 168 17.78 14.48 -5.86
N ILE A 169 17.93 14.92 -7.09
CA ILE A 169 17.91 14.09 -8.30
C ILE A 169 19.24 14.36 -9.01
N THR A 170 20.12 13.37 -8.98
CA THR A 170 21.47 13.48 -9.59
C THR A 170 21.40 13.56 -11.11
N GLU A 171 22.45 14.02 -11.77
CA GLU A 171 22.46 14.18 -13.23
C GLU A 171 22.13 12.88 -13.96
N PRO A 172 22.76 11.73 -13.67
CA PRO A 172 22.42 10.49 -14.34
C PRO A 172 20.97 10.08 -14.15
N THR A 173 20.39 10.35 -12.96
CA THR A 173 18.97 10.10 -12.68
C THR A 173 18.06 11.02 -13.48
N ARG A 174 18.42 12.32 -13.62
CA ARG A 174 17.66 13.26 -14.45
C ARG A 174 17.64 12.85 -15.91
N GLU A 175 18.76 12.42 -16.44
CA GLU A 175 18.86 11.91 -17.82
C GLU A 175 18.00 10.67 -18.02
N ALA A 176 18.11 9.66 -17.15
CA ALA A 176 17.31 8.45 -17.23
C ALA A 176 15.81 8.72 -17.14
N VAL A 177 15.39 9.59 -16.20
CA VAL A 177 14.00 9.98 -16.02
C VAL A 177 13.49 10.80 -17.21
N SER A 178 14.29 11.74 -17.73
CA SER A 178 13.92 12.54 -18.90
C SER A 178 13.73 11.67 -20.14
N THR A 179 14.63 10.71 -20.36
CA THR A 179 14.53 9.73 -21.44
C THR A 179 13.24 8.92 -21.30
N TRP A 180 12.96 8.41 -20.09
CA TRP A 180 11.73 7.66 -19.84
C TRP A 180 10.46 8.49 -20.10
N ILE A 181 10.40 9.74 -19.63
CA ILE A 181 9.24 10.62 -19.83
C ILE A 181 8.99 10.84 -21.34
N LYS A 182 10.05 11.04 -22.13
CA LYS A 182 9.98 11.22 -23.59
C LYS A 182 9.53 9.93 -24.30
N ASP A 183 10.14 8.81 -23.98
CA ASP A 183 9.82 7.51 -24.61
C ASP A 183 8.38 7.09 -24.36
N ALA A 184 7.90 7.32 -23.13
CA ALA A 184 6.53 6.99 -22.74
C ALA A 184 5.51 8.09 -23.04
N GLN A 185 5.94 9.24 -23.59
CA GLN A 185 5.11 10.42 -23.91
C GLN A 185 4.25 10.89 -22.73
N LEU A 186 4.82 10.85 -21.50
CA LEU A 186 4.11 11.21 -20.29
C LEU A 186 3.88 12.72 -20.21
N ARG A 187 2.67 13.09 -19.77
CA ARG A 187 2.26 14.48 -19.50
C ARG A 187 2.46 14.83 -18.04
N SER A 188 2.40 16.10 -17.71
CA SER A 188 2.58 16.63 -16.35
C SER A 188 1.69 15.94 -15.30
N GLU A 189 0.44 15.63 -15.64
CA GLU A 189 -0.55 15.02 -14.74
C GLU A 189 -0.44 13.50 -14.63
N ASP A 190 0.31 12.86 -15.52
CA ASP A 190 0.44 11.42 -15.56
C ASP A 190 1.31 10.94 -14.40
N PHE A 191 1.04 9.72 -13.93
CA PHE A 191 1.94 9.05 -13.01
C PHE A 191 3.25 8.74 -13.72
N LEU A 192 4.38 8.98 -13.04
CA LEU A 192 5.71 8.73 -13.60
C LEU A 192 5.92 7.25 -13.97
N PHE A 193 5.30 6.35 -13.20
CA PHE A 193 5.33 4.92 -13.46
C PHE A 193 3.92 4.37 -13.59
N PRO A 194 3.27 4.54 -14.75
CA PRO A 194 1.91 4.05 -14.96
C PRO A 194 1.85 2.53 -14.88
N SER A 195 0.69 2.00 -14.51
CA SER A 195 0.45 0.55 -14.55
C SER A 195 0.35 0.07 -15.99
N ARG A 196 0.88 -1.14 -16.25
CA ARG A 196 0.65 -1.83 -17.53
C ARG A 196 -0.69 -2.58 -17.55
N ILE A 197 -1.35 -2.69 -16.40
CA ILE A 197 -2.65 -3.33 -16.22
C ILE A 197 -3.69 -2.22 -16.08
N HIS A 198 -4.72 -2.23 -16.92
CA HIS A 198 -5.71 -1.13 -17.04
C HIS A 198 -6.53 -0.83 -15.78
N HIS A 199 -6.46 -1.64 -14.74
CA HIS A 199 -7.26 -1.46 -13.51
C HIS A 199 -6.63 -0.51 -12.48
N SER A 200 -5.40 -0.05 -12.69
CA SER A 200 -4.71 0.87 -11.78
C SER A 200 -4.01 1.97 -12.58
N PRO A 201 -4.14 3.25 -12.20
CA PRO A 201 -3.50 4.34 -12.91
C PRO A 201 -1.98 4.37 -12.74
N HIS A 202 -1.46 3.76 -11.67
CA HIS A 202 -0.02 3.72 -11.38
C HIS A 202 0.44 2.31 -11.00
N LEU A 203 1.75 2.10 -11.01
CA LEU A 203 2.40 0.87 -10.59
C LEU A 203 2.04 0.55 -9.12
N GLY A 204 1.66 -0.70 -8.85
CA GLY A 204 1.42 -1.16 -7.48
C GLY A 204 2.72 -1.44 -6.72
N THR A 205 2.70 -1.23 -5.39
CA THR A 205 3.88 -1.51 -4.54
C THR A 205 4.34 -2.96 -4.59
N ARG A 206 3.41 -3.91 -4.73
CA ARG A 206 3.74 -5.34 -4.90
C ARG A 206 4.44 -5.59 -6.23
N GLN A 207 4.01 -4.92 -7.29
CA GLN A 207 4.66 -5.06 -8.60
C GLN A 207 6.05 -4.42 -8.59
N TYR A 208 6.20 -3.26 -7.93
CA TYR A 208 7.53 -2.66 -7.72
C TYR A 208 8.46 -3.60 -6.94
N ALA A 209 7.95 -4.27 -5.90
CA ALA A 209 8.76 -5.26 -5.16
C ALA A 209 9.25 -6.39 -6.08
N ARG A 210 8.37 -6.97 -6.92
CA ARG A 210 8.76 -8.01 -7.89
C ARG A 210 9.81 -7.52 -8.90
N ILE A 211 9.73 -6.26 -9.32
CA ILE A 211 10.73 -5.66 -10.21
C ILE A 211 12.09 -5.58 -9.50
N VAL A 212 12.10 -5.13 -8.24
CA VAL A 212 13.34 -5.07 -7.43
C VAL A 212 13.91 -6.47 -7.21
N ASP A 213 13.06 -7.45 -6.88
CA ASP A 213 13.47 -8.85 -6.71
C ASP A 213 14.13 -9.38 -8.00
N GLY A 214 13.54 -9.10 -9.17
CA GLY A 214 14.11 -9.46 -10.46
C GLY A 214 15.48 -8.82 -10.73
N TRP A 215 15.70 -7.55 -10.34
CA TRP A 215 17.03 -6.92 -10.48
C TRP A 215 18.07 -7.59 -9.57
N VAL A 216 17.66 -7.97 -8.37
CA VAL A 216 18.52 -8.65 -7.40
C VAL A 216 18.94 -10.04 -7.90
N GLU A 217 17.97 -10.82 -8.41
CA GLU A 217 18.21 -12.14 -8.98
C GLU A 217 19.15 -12.07 -10.19
N GLN A 218 18.95 -11.08 -11.07
CA GLN A 218 19.76 -10.90 -12.29
C GLN A 218 21.24 -10.65 -12.01
N ILE A 219 21.60 -10.13 -10.84
CA ILE A 219 22.99 -9.94 -10.43
C ILE A 219 23.48 -11.02 -9.47
N GLY A 220 22.72 -12.10 -9.30
CA GLY A 220 23.08 -13.26 -8.47
C GLY A 220 23.00 -13.02 -6.96
N LEU A 221 22.21 -12.05 -6.50
CA LEU A 221 21.95 -11.85 -5.09
C LEU A 221 20.64 -12.54 -4.65
N ASP A 222 20.55 -12.85 -3.36
CA ASP A 222 19.36 -13.47 -2.78
C ASP A 222 18.24 -12.43 -2.57
N PRO A 223 17.06 -12.54 -3.24
CA PRO A 223 15.92 -11.66 -3.05
C PRO A 223 15.37 -11.68 -1.60
N ALA A 224 15.64 -12.76 -0.84
CA ALA A 224 15.26 -12.81 0.57
C ALA A 224 16.03 -11.79 1.43
N ALA A 225 17.25 -11.42 1.03
CA ALA A 225 18.09 -10.45 1.75
C ALA A 225 17.85 -9.00 1.31
N TYR A 226 17.29 -8.78 0.13
CA TYR A 226 17.08 -7.46 -0.47
C TYR A 226 15.60 -7.18 -0.75
N GLY A 227 15.27 -5.96 -1.18
CA GLY A 227 13.92 -5.56 -1.56
C GLY A 227 13.77 -4.03 -1.64
N THR A 228 12.53 -3.54 -1.71
CA THR A 228 12.26 -2.10 -1.84
C THR A 228 12.82 -1.26 -0.69
N HIS A 229 12.94 -1.84 0.50
CA HIS A 229 13.60 -1.17 1.64
C HIS A 229 15.11 -1.04 1.44
N SER A 230 15.75 -1.97 0.73
CA SER A 230 17.17 -1.87 0.35
C SER A 230 17.42 -0.66 -0.52
N MET A 231 16.55 -0.41 -1.52
CA MET A 231 16.61 0.77 -2.37
C MET A 231 16.67 2.05 -1.51
N ARG A 232 15.71 2.20 -0.61
CA ARG A 232 15.62 3.36 0.27
C ARG A 232 16.83 3.50 1.22
N ARG A 233 17.35 2.38 1.74
CA ARG A 233 18.46 2.35 2.71
C ARG A 233 19.80 2.65 2.08
N THR A 234 20.01 2.24 0.86
CA THR A 234 21.31 2.26 0.19
C THR A 234 21.97 3.63 0.24
N LYS A 235 21.36 4.65 -0.32
CA LYS A 235 21.95 5.99 -0.33
C LYS A 235 22.03 6.61 1.07
N ALA A 236 21.05 6.34 1.92
CA ALA A 236 21.05 6.78 3.32
C ALA A 236 22.23 6.19 4.10
N SER A 237 22.52 4.90 3.95
CA SER A 237 23.66 4.23 4.59
C SER A 237 24.99 4.72 4.03
N LEU A 238 25.10 4.95 2.72
CA LEU A 238 26.29 5.50 2.10
C LEU A 238 26.60 6.93 2.61
N ILE A 239 25.57 7.78 2.73
CA ILE A 239 25.73 9.14 3.29
C ILE A 239 26.19 9.04 4.74
N TYR A 240 25.56 8.18 5.55
CA TYR A 240 25.95 8.01 6.95
C TYR A 240 27.40 7.54 7.09
N ARG A 241 27.79 6.49 6.36
CA ARG A 241 29.17 5.98 6.37
C ARG A 241 30.21 7.05 6.02
N ARG A 242 29.88 7.91 5.05
CA ARG A 242 30.80 8.98 4.60
C ARG A 242 30.86 10.16 5.57
N THR A 243 29.74 10.54 6.17
CA THR A 243 29.61 11.82 6.91
C THR A 243 29.46 11.64 8.41
N LYS A 244 29.09 10.45 8.87
CA LYS A 244 28.67 10.14 10.26
C LYS A 244 27.56 11.08 10.78
N ASN A 245 26.94 11.88 9.90
CA ASN A 245 25.91 12.86 10.25
C ASN A 245 24.51 12.22 10.27
N LEU A 246 24.14 11.73 11.44
CA LEU A 246 22.85 11.07 11.65
C LEU A 246 21.64 12.02 11.45
N ARG A 247 21.81 13.31 11.84
CA ARG A 247 20.75 14.32 11.68
C ARG A 247 20.44 14.60 10.21
N ALA A 248 21.46 14.71 9.38
CA ALA A 248 21.28 14.88 7.93
C ALA A 248 20.50 13.70 7.34
N VAL A 249 20.85 12.47 7.71
CA VAL A 249 20.15 11.28 7.24
C VAL A 249 18.69 11.24 7.75
N GLN A 250 18.46 11.64 9.00
CA GLN A 250 17.10 11.75 9.56
C GLN A 250 16.22 12.68 8.72
N LEU A 251 16.73 13.85 8.37
CA LEU A 251 16.02 14.84 7.55
C LEU A 251 15.73 14.30 6.14
N LEU A 252 16.73 13.68 5.50
CA LEU A 252 16.60 13.08 4.16
C LEU A 252 15.58 11.92 4.11
N LEU A 253 15.42 11.18 5.19
CA LEU A 253 14.43 10.10 5.29
C LEU A 253 13.06 10.60 5.76
N GLY A 254 12.95 11.82 6.29
CA GLY A 254 11.72 12.34 6.86
C GLY A 254 11.30 11.61 8.13
N HIS A 255 12.26 11.16 8.95
CA HIS A 255 11.96 10.50 10.22
C HIS A 255 11.71 11.54 11.31
N ALA A 256 10.60 11.37 12.07
CA ALA A 256 10.24 12.27 13.17
C ALA A 256 11.22 12.15 14.35
N LYS A 257 11.65 10.92 14.65
CA LYS A 257 12.51 10.58 15.78
C LYS A 257 13.86 10.09 15.28
N ILE A 258 14.93 10.49 15.96
CA ILE A 258 16.30 10.09 15.59
C ILE A 258 16.53 8.60 15.82
N GLU A 259 15.90 8.03 16.85
CA GLU A 259 15.97 6.60 17.17
C GLU A 259 15.43 5.73 16.02
N SER A 260 14.46 6.25 15.27
CA SER A 260 13.98 5.59 14.06
C SER A 260 15.04 5.53 12.97
N THR A 261 15.92 6.54 12.90
CA THR A 261 17.02 6.59 11.94
C THR A 261 18.15 5.66 12.38
N VAL A 262 18.50 5.64 13.66
CA VAL A 262 19.47 4.72 14.26
C VAL A 262 19.09 3.28 13.94
N ARG A 263 17.88 2.89 14.35
CA ARG A 263 17.34 1.55 14.07
C ARG A 263 17.28 1.24 12.56
N TYR A 264 16.90 2.23 11.76
CA TYR A 264 16.80 2.08 10.31
C TYR A 264 18.15 1.84 9.65
N LEU A 265 19.20 2.49 10.11
CA LEU A 265 20.57 2.31 9.61
C LEU A 265 21.22 1.03 10.16
N GLY A 266 20.70 0.48 11.27
CA GLY A 266 21.33 -0.64 11.97
C GLY A 266 22.62 -0.21 12.65
N ILE A 267 22.65 0.99 13.25
CA ILE A 267 23.79 1.50 14.01
C ILE A 267 23.79 0.79 15.37
N GLU A 268 24.88 0.14 15.67
CA GLU A 268 25.11 -0.59 16.92
C GLU A 268 26.19 0.11 17.77
N VAL A 269 26.42 -0.37 18.96
CA VAL A 269 27.45 0.20 19.89
C VAL A 269 28.84 0.12 19.27
N ASP A 270 29.11 -0.96 18.52
CA ASP A 270 30.40 -1.16 17.83
C ASP A 270 30.70 -0.04 16.82
N ASP A 271 29.69 0.47 16.11
CA ASP A 271 29.87 1.66 15.23
C ASP A 271 30.33 2.90 16.01
N ALA A 272 29.85 3.06 17.26
CA ALA A 272 30.25 4.17 18.12
C ALA A 272 31.65 3.99 18.67
N LEU A 273 32.04 2.77 19.01
CA LEU A 273 33.39 2.45 19.44
C LEU A 273 34.41 2.67 18.32
N GLU A 274 34.11 2.22 17.10
CA GLU A 274 34.97 2.50 15.92
C GLU A 274 35.22 3.98 15.72
N ILE A 275 34.19 4.83 15.92
CA ILE A 275 34.35 6.29 15.83
C ILE A 275 35.25 6.84 16.98
N ALA A 276 35.04 6.30 18.18
CA ALA A 276 35.84 6.71 19.35
C ALA A 276 37.33 6.36 19.19
N GLU A 277 37.63 5.15 18.69
CA GLU A 277 38.99 4.69 18.42
C GLU A 277 39.70 5.51 17.34
N GLN A 278 38.95 6.02 16.35
CA GLN A 278 39.50 6.91 15.31
C GLN A 278 39.71 8.34 15.78
N THR A 279 39.31 8.68 17.02
CA THR A 279 39.45 10.01 17.58
C THR A 279 40.62 10.02 18.60
N GLU A 280 41.80 10.28 18.11
CA GLU A 280 42.99 10.49 18.99
C GLU A 280 42.91 11.87 19.66
N ILE A 281 43.31 11.97 20.93
CA ILE A 281 43.36 13.21 21.73
C ILE A 281 44.83 13.66 21.85
#